data_cef5f18e01fa72e665f183277ccef3ae
#
_entry.id   cef5f18e01fa72e665f183277ccef3ae
#
_cell.length_a   1.000
_cell.length_b   1.000
_cell.length_c   1.000
_cell.angle_alpha   90.00
_cell.angle_beta   90.00
_cell.angle_gamma   90.00
#
_symmetry.space_group_name_H-M   'P 1'
#
loop_
_entity.id
_entity.type
_entity.pdbx_description
1 polymer ?
#
loop_
_entity_poly.entity_id
_entity_poly.type
_entity_poly.pdbx_seq_one_letter_code
_entity_poly.pdbx_strand_id
1 'polypeptide(L)'
;MHLRSLVNAKSLLNKHYNSGFTLPEMLIVVVLIGILATLGIPNWLGFVETQRLNTAQNKVHLAMHQAQRQATKEKLTWQASFREQNGIIQWAVHPATVNPSDANWNNLDSNVRLDAETTLQESNGIRQIQFDYRGNVRQPPLGRITLSSKYGGKVKRCVVVSTILGAIRIEKDHSTAENGKYCY
;
A
#
# COMPACT_ATOMS: atom_id res chain seq x y z
N MET A 1 61.50 18.47 60.48
CA MET A 1 60.85 19.79 60.43
C MET A 1 59.69 19.72 59.46
N HIS A 2 58.50 19.77 60.06
CA HIS A 2 57.22 19.51 59.43
C HIS A 2 56.69 20.66 58.60
N LEU A 3 56.01 20.42 57.48
CA LEU A 3 54.87 21.24 57.06
C LEU A 3 53.88 20.38 56.27
N ARG A 4 52.76 20.07 56.95
CA ARG A 4 51.56 19.51 56.33
C ARG A 4 50.88 20.63 55.55
N SER A 5 50.68 20.44 54.22
CA SER A 5 49.74 21.25 53.45
C SER A 5 48.43 20.50 53.30
N LEU A 6 47.41 20.99 53.98
CA LEU A 6 46.02 20.54 53.85
C LEU A 6 45.44 21.07 52.53
N VAL A 7 45.26 20.19 51.57
CA VAL A 7 44.50 20.50 50.35
C VAL A 7 43.04 20.42 50.69
N ASN A 8 42.43 21.58 50.78
CA ASN A 8 40.98 21.74 51.02
C ASN A 8 40.24 21.46 49.72
N ALA A 9 39.76 20.22 49.53
CA ALA A 9 38.91 19.85 48.43
C ALA A 9 37.53 20.49 48.62
N LYS A 10 37.32 21.67 48.08
CA LYS A 10 35.98 22.23 47.92
C LYS A 10 35.18 21.31 46.96
N SER A 11 34.32 20.49 47.56
CA SER A 11 33.25 19.80 46.88
C SER A 11 32.37 20.83 46.15
N LEU A 12 32.53 20.89 44.81
CA LEU A 12 31.59 21.59 43.96
C LEU A 12 30.32 20.77 43.90
N LEU A 13 29.42 21.01 44.90
CA LEU A 13 28.05 20.54 44.82
C LEU A 13 27.39 21.18 43.60
N ASN A 14 27.26 20.41 42.53
CA ASN A 14 26.50 20.75 41.35
C ASN A 14 25.03 20.84 41.77
N LYS A 15 24.55 22.04 42.07
CA LYS A 15 23.19 22.34 42.44
C LYS A 15 22.35 22.18 41.17
N HIS A 16 21.79 20.98 40.92
CA HIS A 16 20.77 20.78 39.92
C HIS A 16 19.57 21.66 40.26
N TYR A 17 19.44 22.76 39.54
CA TYR A 17 18.23 23.57 39.58
C TYR A 17 17.14 22.76 38.87
N ASN A 18 16.26 22.14 39.62
CA ASN A 18 14.97 21.67 39.09
C ASN A 18 14.09 22.91 38.88
N SER A 19 14.28 23.59 37.78
CA SER A 19 13.36 24.63 37.35
C SER A 19 12.12 23.98 36.74
N GLY A 20 11.01 24.00 37.45
CA GLY A 20 9.71 23.65 36.93
C GLY A 20 9.26 24.68 35.88
N PHE A 21 8.46 24.22 34.90
CA PHE A 21 7.87 25.10 33.88
C PHE A 21 6.94 26.13 34.55
N THR A 22 7.01 27.37 34.07
CA THR A 22 6.07 28.40 34.48
C THR A 22 4.73 28.24 33.72
N LEU A 23 3.64 28.68 34.34
CA LEU A 23 2.31 28.60 33.73
C LEU A 23 2.23 29.24 32.33
N PRO A 24 2.79 30.46 32.11
CA PRO A 24 2.81 31.06 30.78
C PRO A 24 3.63 30.26 29.76
N GLU A 25 4.73 29.61 30.17
CA GLU A 25 5.55 28.78 29.29
C GLU A 25 4.79 27.55 28.80
N MET A 26 4.04 26.88 29.70
CA MET A 26 3.15 25.79 29.32
C MET A 26 2.04 26.24 28.37
N LEU A 27 1.49 27.42 28.55
CA LEU A 27 0.45 27.96 27.67
C LEU A 27 0.99 28.17 26.27
N ILE A 28 2.19 28.75 26.13
CA ILE A 28 2.82 28.96 24.80
C ILE A 28 3.08 27.60 24.13
N VAL A 29 3.57 26.60 24.84
CA VAL A 29 3.83 25.26 24.31
C VAL A 29 2.55 24.61 23.78
N VAL A 30 1.45 24.67 24.53
CA VAL A 30 0.16 24.12 24.11
C VAL A 30 -0.37 24.81 22.85
N VAL A 31 -0.25 26.14 22.75
CA VAL A 31 -0.64 26.89 21.55
C VAL A 31 0.20 26.46 20.35
N LEU A 32 1.52 26.34 20.50
CA LEU A 32 2.40 25.90 19.42
C LEU A 32 2.07 24.47 18.96
N ILE A 33 1.83 23.54 19.89
CA ILE A 33 1.41 22.17 19.56
C ILE A 33 0.08 22.19 18.80
N GLY A 34 -0.87 23.01 19.23
CA GLY A 34 -2.16 23.17 18.55
C GLY A 34 -2.00 23.62 17.09
N ILE A 35 -1.17 24.62 16.84
CA ILE A 35 -0.89 25.11 15.48
C ILE A 35 -0.23 24.01 14.64
N LEU A 36 0.79 23.34 15.15
CA LEU A 36 1.48 22.25 14.44
C LEU A 36 0.56 21.08 14.13
N ALA A 37 -0.33 20.72 15.06
CA ALA A 37 -1.28 19.63 14.89
C ALA A 37 -2.27 19.91 13.74
N THR A 38 -2.75 21.15 13.60
CA THR A 38 -3.70 21.50 12.52
C THR A 38 -3.12 21.35 11.13
N LEU A 39 -1.81 21.53 10.96
CA LEU A 39 -1.11 21.38 9.69
C LEU A 39 -0.63 19.93 9.46
N GLY A 40 -0.27 19.23 10.52
CA GLY A 40 0.34 17.89 10.44
C GLY A 40 -0.68 16.77 10.16
N ILE A 41 -1.84 16.82 10.80
CA ILE A 41 -2.83 15.71 10.73
C ILE A 41 -3.35 15.46 9.31
N PRO A 42 -3.76 16.46 8.50
CA PRO A 42 -4.26 16.23 7.15
C PRO A 42 -3.22 15.57 6.24
N ASN A 43 -1.98 16.01 6.32
CA ASN A 43 -0.88 15.46 5.52
C ASN A 43 -0.57 14.00 5.89
N TRP A 44 -0.66 13.68 7.18
CA TRP A 44 -0.46 12.32 7.68
C TRP A 44 -1.52 11.35 7.16
N LEU A 45 -2.78 11.75 7.15
CA LEU A 45 -3.88 10.92 6.62
C LEU A 45 -3.67 10.59 5.14
N GLY A 46 -3.32 11.57 4.33
CA GLY A 46 -3.01 11.37 2.90
C GLY A 46 -1.83 10.42 2.67
N PHE A 47 -0.81 10.51 3.52
CA PHE A 47 0.32 9.58 3.48
C PHE A 47 -0.10 8.14 3.80
N VAL A 48 -0.88 7.93 4.87
CA VAL A 48 -1.39 6.60 5.26
C VAL A 48 -2.24 5.98 4.14
N GLU A 49 -3.15 6.75 3.54
CA GLU A 49 -3.96 6.29 2.40
C GLU A 49 -3.09 5.85 1.20
N THR A 50 -2.07 6.63 0.88
CA THR A 50 -1.13 6.30 -0.18
C THR A 50 -0.37 5.00 0.11
N GLN A 51 0.03 4.77 1.35
CA GLN A 51 0.70 3.53 1.77
C GLN A 51 -0.22 2.31 1.69
N ARG A 52 -1.49 2.45 2.04
CA ARG A 52 -2.49 1.38 1.87
C ARG A 52 -2.65 1.01 0.41
N LEU A 53 -2.76 1.99 -0.48
CA LEU A 53 -2.85 1.77 -1.93
C LEU A 53 -1.58 1.10 -2.48
N ASN A 54 -0.39 1.54 -2.08
CA ASN A 54 0.87 0.92 -2.48
C ASN A 54 0.94 -0.55 -2.02
N THR A 55 0.52 -0.84 -0.79
CA THR A 55 0.49 -2.21 -0.25
C THR A 55 -0.50 -3.09 -1.02
N ALA A 56 -1.69 -2.58 -1.31
CA ALA A 56 -2.69 -3.29 -2.09
C ALA A 56 -2.20 -3.55 -3.53
N GLN A 57 -1.60 -2.57 -4.19
CA GLN A 57 -0.98 -2.70 -5.50
C GLN A 57 0.09 -3.80 -5.53
N ASN A 58 0.97 -3.81 -4.53
CA ASN A 58 2.01 -4.83 -4.42
C ASN A 58 1.42 -6.24 -4.25
N LYS A 59 0.35 -6.40 -3.46
CA LYS A 59 -0.34 -7.69 -3.31
C LYS A 59 -0.95 -8.16 -4.63
N VAL A 60 -1.61 -7.28 -5.38
CA VAL A 60 -2.17 -7.58 -6.71
C VAL A 60 -1.06 -7.99 -7.69
N HIS A 61 0.02 -7.23 -7.73
CA HIS A 61 1.19 -7.52 -8.57
C HIS A 61 1.81 -8.89 -8.23
N LEU A 62 2.00 -9.17 -6.93
CA LEU A 62 2.52 -10.45 -6.46
C LEU A 62 1.59 -11.62 -6.79
N ALA A 63 0.27 -11.44 -6.67
CA ALA A 63 -0.72 -12.46 -7.03
C ALA A 63 -0.64 -12.83 -8.52
N MET A 64 -0.56 -11.83 -9.41
CA MET A 64 -0.41 -12.07 -10.84
C MET A 64 0.91 -12.79 -11.16
N HIS A 65 2.03 -12.35 -10.58
CA HIS A 65 3.31 -13.04 -10.75
C HIS A 65 3.33 -14.43 -10.14
N GLN A 66 2.62 -14.66 -9.04
CA GLN A 66 2.49 -15.99 -8.45
C GLN A 66 1.74 -16.92 -9.40
N ALA A 67 0.62 -16.48 -9.98
CA ALA A 67 -0.10 -17.25 -10.98
C ALA A 67 0.79 -17.59 -12.19
N GLN A 68 1.52 -16.62 -12.71
CA GLN A 68 2.45 -16.81 -13.83
C GLN A 68 3.56 -17.82 -13.50
N ARG A 69 4.17 -17.72 -12.32
CA ARG A 69 5.21 -18.68 -11.88
C ARG A 69 4.67 -20.09 -11.65
N GLN A 70 3.48 -20.20 -11.05
CA GLN A 70 2.86 -21.52 -10.85
C GLN A 70 2.50 -22.16 -12.18
N ALA A 71 1.98 -21.37 -13.13
CA ALA A 71 1.68 -21.87 -14.48
C ALA A 71 2.91 -22.47 -15.17
N THR A 72 4.05 -21.80 -15.10
CA THR A 72 5.30 -22.31 -15.69
C THR A 72 5.90 -23.49 -14.92
N LYS A 73 5.77 -23.50 -13.60
CA LYS A 73 6.28 -24.57 -12.72
C LYS A 73 5.49 -25.86 -12.88
N GLU A 74 4.17 -25.76 -12.84
CA GLU A 74 3.28 -26.93 -12.84
C GLU A 74 2.84 -27.37 -14.25
N LYS A 75 3.21 -26.58 -15.27
CA LYS A 75 2.84 -26.81 -16.67
C LYS A 75 1.32 -26.85 -16.90
N LEU A 76 0.58 -26.12 -16.08
CA LEU A 76 -0.87 -25.98 -16.15
C LEU A 76 -1.25 -24.51 -16.34
N THR A 77 -2.49 -24.27 -16.76
CA THR A 77 -3.02 -22.90 -16.76
C THR A 77 -3.39 -22.50 -15.33
N TRP A 78 -2.79 -21.41 -14.87
CA TRP A 78 -3.10 -20.79 -13.58
C TRP A 78 -3.71 -19.42 -13.77
N GLN A 79 -4.47 -18.97 -12.79
CA GLN A 79 -5.11 -17.67 -12.84
C GLN A 79 -4.96 -16.90 -11.53
N ALA A 80 -4.89 -15.58 -11.65
CA ALA A 80 -5.10 -14.65 -10.57
C ALA A 80 -6.53 -14.10 -10.71
N SER A 81 -7.33 -14.27 -9.66
CA SER A 81 -8.73 -13.88 -9.61
C SER A 81 -8.94 -12.81 -8.55
N PHE A 82 -9.81 -11.85 -8.84
CA PHE A 82 -10.13 -10.71 -7.98
C PHE A 82 -11.64 -10.53 -7.95
N ARG A 83 -12.21 -10.35 -6.76
CA ARG A 83 -13.63 -10.05 -6.59
C ARG A 83 -13.83 -9.00 -5.50
N GLU A 84 -14.99 -8.39 -5.49
CA GLU A 84 -15.44 -7.59 -4.37
C GLU A 84 -16.53 -8.35 -3.62
N GLN A 85 -16.33 -8.58 -2.32
CA GLN A 85 -17.30 -9.22 -1.45
C GLN A 85 -17.44 -8.42 -0.15
N ASN A 86 -18.68 -8.05 0.19
CA ASN A 86 -18.97 -7.21 1.36
C ASN A 86 -18.18 -5.90 1.36
N GLY A 87 -17.97 -5.32 0.19
CA GLY A 87 -17.19 -4.10 0.03
C GLY A 87 -15.67 -4.28 0.23
N ILE A 88 -15.16 -5.49 0.34
CA ILE A 88 -13.72 -5.77 0.46
C ILE A 88 -13.25 -6.46 -0.81
N ILE A 89 -12.15 -5.97 -1.38
CA ILE A 89 -11.50 -6.64 -2.50
C ILE A 89 -10.79 -7.89 -1.98
N GLN A 90 -11.06 -8.99 -2.62
CA GLN A 90 -10.40 -10.27 -2.37
C GLN A 90 -9.63 -10.71 -3.61
N TRP A 91 -8.54 -11.41 -3.40
CA TRP A 91 -7.73 -12.00 -4.44
C TRP A 91 -7.42 -13.47 -4.14
N ALA A 92 -7.31 -14.27 -5.19
CA ALA A 92 -6.94 -15.68 -5.10
C ALA A 92 -6.05 -16.05 -6.29
N VAL A 93 -5.18 -17.04 -6.07
CA VAL A 93 -4.33 -17.66 -7.10
C VAL A 93 -4.62 -19.14 -7.10
N HIS A 94 -5.06 -19.65 -8.23
CA HIS A 94 -5.47 -21.07 -8.34
C HIS A 94 -5.35 -21.57 -9.79
N PRO A 95 -5.33 -22.89 -10.02
CA PRO A 95 -5.45 -23.46 -11.35
C PRO A 95 -6.75 -23.02 -12.03
N ALA A 96 -6.71 -22.80 -13.33
CA ALA A 96 -7.90 -22.38 -14.09
C ALA A 96 -9.02 -23.45 -14.12
N THR A 97 -8.70 -24.70 -13.75
CA THR A 97 -9.64 -25.81 -13.63
C THR A 97 -10.42 -25.81 -12.32
N VAL A 98 -9.98 -25.07 -11.33
CA VAL A 98 -10.64 -24.95 -10.01
C VAL A 98 -11.72 -23.88 -10.08
N ASN A 99 -12.90 -24.19 -9.57
CA ASN A 99 -13.95 -23.18 -9.44
C ASN A 99 -13.51 -22.04 -8.53
N PRO A 100 -13.77 -20.78 -8.89
CA PRO A 100 -13.45 -19.65 -8.02
C PRO A 100 -14.11 -19.72 -6.64
N SER A 101 -15.26 -20.42 -6.50
CA SER A 101 -15.90 -20.66 -5.21
C SER A 101 -15.02 -21.43 -4.23
N ASP A 102 -14.19 -22.33 -4.74
CA ASP A 102 -13.34 -23.24 -3.96
C ASP A 102 -11.92 -22.70 -3.79
N ALA A 103 -11.65 -21.51 -4.35
CA ALA A 103 -10.36 -20.86 -4.25
C ALA A 103 -10.12 -20.29 -2.84
N ASN A 104 -8.86 -20.26 -2.43
CA ASN A 104 -8.47 -19.64 -1.17
C ASN A 104 -8.35 -18.11 -1.35
N TRP A 105 -9.35 -17.39 -0.88
CA TRP A 105 -9.48 -15.95 -1.02
C TRP A 105 -8.77 -15.20 0.12
N ASN A 106 -7.97 -14.21 -0.24
CA ASN A 106 -7.27 -13.32 0.66
C ASN A 106 -7.80 -11.90 0.53
N ASN A 107 -7.94 -11.19 1.64
CA ASN A 107 -8.44 -9.82 1.66
C ASN A 107 -7.34 -8.80 1.33
N LEU A 108 -7.67 -7.78 0.56
CA LEU A 108 -6.93 -6.53 0.52
C LEU A 108 -7.35 -5.63 1.70
N ASP A 109 -6.79 -4.44 1.76
CA ASP A 109 -7.18 -3.44 2.76
C ASP A 109 -8.64 -3.02 2.54
N SER A 110 -9.42 -2.93 3.62
CA SER A 110 -10.85 -2.60 3.58
C SER A 110 -11.14 -1.19 3.05
N ASN A 111 -10.16 -0.29 3.07
CA ASN A 111 -10.26 1.09 2.59
C ASN A 111 -9.94 1.25 1.10
N VAL A 112 -9.53 0.17 0.45
CA VAL A 112 -9.23 0.14 -0.98
C VAL A 112 -10.42 -0.41 -1.76
N ARG A 113 -10.71 0.16 -2.92
CA ARG A 113 -11.72 -0.29 -3.86
C ARG A 113 -11.15 -0.48 -5.26
N LEU A 114 -11.82 -1.28 -6.08
CA LEU A 114 -11.58 -1.32 -7.52
C LEU A 114 -12.10 -0.02 -8.14
N ASP A 115 -11.24 0.63 -8.90
CA ASP A 115 -11.61 1.85 -9.64
C ASP A 115 -12.29 1.50 -10.96
N ALA A 116 -13.15 2.41 -11.43
CA ALA A 116 -13.85 2.26 -12.72
C ALA A 116 -12.91 2.14 -13.93
N GLU A 117 -11.67 2.59 -13.80
CA GLU A 117 -10.65 2.42 -14.86
C GLU A 117 -10.11 0.99 -14.97
N THR A 118 -10.53 0.05 -14.11
CA THR A 118 -10.15 -1.36 -14.19
C THR A 118 -10.72 -1.97 -15.47
N THR A 119 -9.85 -2.53 -16.32
CA THR A 119 -10.23 -3.12 -17.61
C THR A 119 -9.99 -4.63 -17.67
N LEU A 120 -9.54 -5.25 -16.57
CA LEU A 120 -9.33 -6.69 -16.52
C LEU A 120 -10.66 -7.41 -16.79
N GLN A 121 -10.61 -8.49 -17.58
CA GLN A 121 -11.79 -9.26 -17.97
C GLN A 121 -12.59 -9.69 -16.72
N GLU A 122 -13.90 -9.50 -16.78
CA GLU A 122 -14.83 -9.87 -15.73
C GLU A 122 -15.78 -10.97 -16.19
N SER A 123 -15.98 -11.97 -15.35
CA SER A 123 -16.96 -13.02 -15.55
C SER A 123 -17.62 -13.32 -14.19
N ASN A 124 -18.95 -13.22 -14.14
CA ASN A 124 -19.73 -13.46 -12.93
C ASN A 124 -19.27 -12.67 -11.69
N GLY A 125 -18.92 -11.40 -11.86
CA GLY A 125 -18.43 -10.55 -10.77
C GLY A 125 -16.99 -10.83 -10.33
N ILE A 126 -16.28 -11.71 -11.04
CA ILE A 126 -14.90 -12.06 -10.78
C ILE A 126 -14.04 -11.56 -11.94
N ARG A 127 -13.06 -10.72 -11.63
CA ARG A 127 -12.05 -10.28 -12.59
C ARG A 127 -10.89 -11.25 -12.55
N GLN A 128 -10.40 -11.66 -13.72
CA GLN A 128 -9.38 -12.69 -13.81
C GLN A 128 -8.37 -12.43 -14.91
N ILE A 129 -7.18 -12.96 -14.70
CA ILE A 129 -6.16 -13.10 -15.72
C ILE A 129 -5.57 -14.50 -15.66
N GLN A 130 -5.44 -15.14 -16.80
CA GLN A 130 -4.93 -16.51 -16.93
C GLN A 130 -3.58 -16.52 -17.63
N PHE A 131 -2.68 -17.34 -17.09
CA PHE A 131 -1.36 -17.58 -17.65
C PHE A 131 -1.24 -19.04 -18.10
N ASP A 132 -0.73 -19.27 -19.28
CA ASP A 132 -0.44 -20.58 -19.82
C ASP A 132 0.86 -21.18 -19.20
N TYR A 133 1.17 -22.41 -19.56
CA TYR A 133 2.36 -23.14 -19.08
C TYR A 133 3.70 -22.48 -19.49
N ARG A 134 3.69 -21.50 -20.39
CA ARG A 134 4.86 -20.69 -20.78
C ARG A 134 4.94 -19.37 -20.03
N GLY A 135 3.92 -19.05 -19.27
CA GLY A 135 3.78 -17.76 -18.57
C GLY A 135 3.17 -16.65 -19.43
N ASN A 136 2.65 -16.98 -20.62
CA ASN A 136 1.98 -16.04 -21.49
C ASN A 136 0.52 -15.86 -21.03
N VAL A 137 -0.05 -14.71 -21.34
CA VAL A 137 -1.49 -14.46 -21.11
C VAL A 137 -2.30 -15.33 -22.07
N ARG A 138 -3.14 -16.19 -21.52
CA ARG A 138 -3.90 -17.17 -22.30
C ARG A 138 -5.05 -16.55 -23.09
N GLN A 139 -5.73 -15.56 -22.50
CA GLN A 139 -6.89 -14.92 -23.12
C GLN A 139 -6.71 -13.40 -23.13
N PRO A 140 -6.49 -12.78 -24.29
CA PRO A 140 -6.67 -11.36 -24.48
C PRO A 140 -8.18 -10.99 -24.37
N PRO A 141 -8.52 -9.73 -24.04
CA PRO A 141 -7.64 -8.59 -24.05
C PRO A 141 -6.74 -8.46 -22.83
N LEU A 142 -5.58 -7.81 -23.03
CA LEU A 142 -4.73 -7.35 -21.95
C LEU A 142 -5.51 -6.36 -21.09
N GLY A 143 -5.25 -6.36 -19.79
CA GLY A 143 -6.02 -5.54 -18.87
C GLY A 143 -5.18 -4.95 -17.78
N ARG A 144 -5.83 -4.09 -17.01
CA ARG A 144 -5.25 -3.51 -15.81
C ARG A 144 -6.24 -3.60 -14.66
N ILE A 145 -5.68 -3.65 -13.45
CA ILE A 145 -6.42 -3.39 -12.21
C ILE A 145 -5.99 -2.00 -11.74
N THR A 146 -6.97 -1.15 -11.53
CA THR A 146 -6.80 0.17 -10.94
C THR A 146 -7.45 0.18 -9.56
N LEU A 147 -6.69 0.65 -8.58
CA LEU A 147 -7.08 0.72 -7.17
C LEU A 147 -7.19 2.19 -6.77
N SER A 148 -8.23 2.53 -6.02
CA SER A 148 -8.44 3.84 -5.42
C SER A 148 -8.91 3.73 -3.98
N SER A 149 -8.82 4.83 -3.21
CA SER A 149 -9.34 4.89 -1.84
C SER A 149 -10.86 5.01 -1.84
N LYS A 150 -11.53 4.36 -0.87
CA LYS A 150 -12.97 4.51 -0.65
C LYS A 150 -13.36 5.87 -0.09
N TYR A 151 -12.46 6.49 0.66
CA TYR A 151 -12.73 7.76 1.35
C TYR A 151 -12.46 8.98 0.48
N GLY A 152 -12.25 8.78 -0.82
CA GLY A 152 -11.92 9.83 -1.75
C GLY A 152 -10.42 10.01 -1.90
N GLY A 153 -10.04 11.03 -2.66
CA GLY A 153 -8.65 11.27 -3.06
C GLY A 153 -8.46 11.00 -4.54
N LYS A 154 -7.48 11.69 -5.11
CA LYS A 154 -7.17 11.58 -6.55
C LYS A 154 -6.16 10.47 -6.84
N VAL A 155 -5.50 9.96 -5.78
CA VAL A 155 -4.41 8.99 -5.91
C VAL A 155 -4.95 7.63 -6.36
N LYS A 156 -4.39 7.11 -7.44
CA LYS A 156 -4.69 5.79 -7.97
C LYS A 156 -3.41 4.96 -8.08
N ARG A 157 -3.55 3.65 -8.05
CA ARG A 157 -2.46 2.69 -8.24
C ARG A 157 -2.90 1.60 -9.18
N CYS A 158 -2.04 1.24 -10.12
CA CYS A 158 -2.41 0.34 -11.20
C CYS A 158 -1.41 -0.79 -11.36
N VAL A 159 -1.92 -1.96 -11.69
CA VAL A 159 -1.13 -3.09 -12.17
C VAL A 159 -1.61 -3.37 -13.58
N VAL A 160 -0.70 -3.27 -14.54
CA VAL A 160 -0.98 -3.38 -15.98
C VAL A 160 -0.31 -4.62 -16.52
N VAL A 161 -1.08 -5.45 -17.21
CA VAL A 161 -0.53 -6.52 -18.04
C VAL A 161 -0.38 -5.96 -19.44
N SER A 162 0.87 -5.70 -19.84
CA SER A 162 1.18 -4.88 -21.01
C SER A 162 1.44 -5.67 -22.28
N THR A 163 1.73 -6.97 -22.17
CA THR A 163 2.02 -7.81 -23.33
C THR A 163 1.38 -9.19 -23.23
N ILE A 164 1.13 -9.82 -24.36
CA ILE A 164 0.67 -11.20 -24.45
C ILE A 164 1.68 -12.16 -23.80
N LEU A 165 2.96 -11.81 -23.81
CA LEU A 165 4.02 -12.58 -23.14
C LEU A 165 3.97 -12.52 -21.60
N GLY A 166 2.97 -11.82 -21.04
CA GLY A 166 2.74 -11.76 -19.60
C GLY A 166 3.64 -10.77 -18.88
N ALA A 167 4.10 -9.69 -19.54
CA ALA A 167 4.80 -8.62 -18.85
C ALA A 167 3.82 -7.84 -17.94
N ILE A 168 4.08 -7.85 -16.64
CA ILE A 168 3.27 -7.20 -15.60
C ILE A 168 4.04 -6.00 -15.09
N ARG A 169 3.42 -4.83 -15.09
CA ARG A 169 4.02 -3.57 -14.62
C ARG A 169 3.18 -2.93 -13.53
N ILE A 170 3.89 -2.24 -12.63
CA ILE A 170 3.29 -1.39 -11.61
C ILE A 170 3.34 0.04 -12.14
N GLU A 171 2.18 0.70 -12.16
CA GLU A 171 2.07 2.09 -12.58
C GLU A 171 1.39 2.91 -11.48
N LYS A 172 1.68 4.19 -11.48
CA LYS A 172 1.00 5.19 -10.65
C LYS A 172 0.09 6.03 -11.53
N ASP A 173 -0.81 6.77 -10.89
CA ASP A 173 -1.61 7.77 -11.58
C ASP A 173 -0.74 8.87 -12.18
N HIS A 174 -1.05 9.25 -13.40
CA HIS A 174 -0.48 10.41 -14.06
C HIS A 174 -1.26 11.68 -13.70
N SER A 175 -0.60 12.82 -13.75
CA SER A 175 -1.24 14.11 -13.45
C SER A 175 -2.29 14.53 -14.48
N THR A 176 -2.12 14.05 -15.72
CA THR A 176 -3.02 14.30 -16.85
C THR A 176 -3.69 12.99 -17.26
N ALA A 177 -4.98 13.06 -17.56
CA ALA A 177 -5.70 11.90 -18.08
C ALA A 177 -5.44 11.72 -19.58
N GLU A 178 -5.17 10.50 -20.02
CA GLU A 178 -5.17 10.10 -21.40
C GLU A 178 -6.42 9.26 -21.69
N ASN A 179 -7.23 9.66 -22.65
CA ASN A 179 -8.52 9.03 -22.97
C ASN A 179 -9.44 8.87 -21.74
N GLY A 180 -9.44 9.86 -20.84
CA GLY A 180 -10.23 9.83 -19.60
C GLY A 180 -9.69 8.90 -18.49
N LYS A 181 -8.48 8.39 -18.65
CA LYS A 181 -7.84 7.45 -17.69
C LYS A 181 -6.56 8.06 -17.18
N TYR A 182 -6.34 7.92 -15.89
CA TYR A 182 -5.13 8.38 -15.20
C TYR A 182 -4.04 7.32 -15.10
N CYS A 183 -4.41 6.05 -15.24
CA CYS A 183 -3.48 4.93 -15.25
C CYS A 183 -3.29 4.41 -16.69
N TYR A 184 -2.14 4.65 -17.28
CA TYR A 184 -1.80 4.19 -18.65
C TYR A 184 -0.30 3.90 -18.79
#